data_fd0aa37f28573d3644135caa90a05c86
#
_entry.id   fd0aa37f28573d3644135caa90a05c86
#
_cell.length_a   1.000
_cell.length_b   1.000
_cell.length_c   1.000
_cell.angle_alpha   90.00
_cell.angle_beta   90.00
_cell.angle_gamma   90.00
#
_symmetry.space_group_name_H-M   'P 1'
#
loop_
_entity.id
_entity.type
_entity.pdbx_description
1 polymer ?
#
loop_
_entity_poly.entity_id
_entity_poly.type
_entity_poly.pdbx_seq_one_letter_code
_entity_poly.pdbx_strand_id
1 'polypeptide(L)'
;MAGTPLQTEFEFTLPQGYTDDEGTLHREGRMRLATAADEIEPLQDPRVQSNASYLTIILLSRVVTELGDLDSVNRNVIENLYVADLEHLQAMYERVNNQGTNAVGTACPDCGHRFDVSVYDGAVVNAEGAGGAGADMETPSGAPTADPEDDSGN
;
A
#
# COMPACT_ATOMS: atom_id res chain seq x y z
N MET A 1 -21.27 14.71 25.32
CA MET A 1 -20.67 15.04 24.03
C MET A 1 -20.70 13.81 23.14
N ALA A 2 -21.54 13.82 22.13
CA ALA A 2 -21.54 12.77 21.13
C ALA A 2 -20.35 12.98 20.20
N GLY A 3 -19.24 12.26 20.42
CA GLY A 3 -18.15 12.21 19.47
C GLY A 3 -18.63 11.54 18.19
N THR A 4 -18.17 12.01 17.03
CA THR A 4 -18.40 11.33 15.77
C THR A 4 -17.91 9.89 15.89
N PRO A 5 -18.72 8.85 15.66
CA PRO A 5 -18.26 7.49 15.76
C PRO A 5 -17.12 7.25 14.78
N LEU A 6 -16.03 6.66 15.26
CA LEU A 6 -14.92 6.25 14.41
C LEU A 6 -15.41 5.20 13.43
N GLN A 7 -15.23 5.46 12.14
CA GLN A 7 -15.50 4.47 11.12
C GLN A 7 -14.42 3.41 11.14
N THR A 8 -14.78 2.18 11.50
CA THR A 8 -13.86 1.05 11.63
C THR A 8 -14.02 0.01 10.55
N GLU A 9 -15.09 0.08 9.77
CA GLU A 9 -15.37 -0.82 8.67
C GLU A 9 -15.60 -0.05 7.37
N PHE A 10 -15.09 -0.59 6.27
CA PHE A 10 -15.13 0.01 4.94
C PHE A 10 -15.60 -1.01 3.92
N GLU A 11 -16.53 -0.62 3.08
CA GLU A 11 -17.03 -1.45 1.99
C GLU A 11 -16.08 -1.39 0.79
N PHE A 12 -15.96 -2.52 0.09
CA PHE A 12 -15.19 -2.59 -1.15
C PHE A 12 -15.91 -3.46 -2.19
N THR A 13 -15.52 -3.25 -3.45
CA THR A 13 -15.95 -4.08 -4.57
C THR A 13 -14.72 -4.56 -5.32
N LEU A 14 -14.55 -5.88 -5.42
CA LEU A 14 -13.42 -6.46 -6.13
C LEU A 14 -13.55 -6.27 -7.65
N PRO A 15 -12.47 -5.93 -8.36
CA PRO A 15 -12.51 -5.74 -9.81
C PRO A 15 -12.84 -7.03 -10.58
N GLN A 16 -12.36 -8.19 -10.15
CA GLN A 16 -12.66 -9.49 -10.76
C GLN A 16 -13.67 -10.29 -9.94
N GLY A 17 -13.43 -10.41 -8.64
CA GLY A 17 -14.26 -11.17 -7.73
C GLY A 17 -13.75 -12.58 -7.46
N TYR A 18 -14.22 -13.14 -6.35
CA TYR A 18 -13.93 -14.50 -5.91
C TYR A 18 -15.06 -15.45 -6.31
N THR A 19 -14.72 -16.54 -6.95
CA THR A 19 -15.67 -17.60 -7.29
C THR A 19 -15.48 -18.76 -6.31
N ASP A 20 -16.55 -19.12 -5.61
CA ASP A 20 -16.54 -20.23 -4.66
C ASP A 20 -16.64 -21.61 -5.37
N ASP A 21 -16.61 -22.69 -4.58
CA ASP A 21 -16.70 -24.05 -5.08
C ASP A 21 -18.03 -24.37 -5.79
N GLU A 22 -19.07 -23.60 -5.50
CA GLU A 22 -20.40 -23.72 -6.11
C GLU A 22 -20.52 -22.90 -7.41
N GLY A 23 -19.49 -22.12 -7.74
CA GLY A 23 -19.48 -21.26 -8.92
C GLY A 23 -20.10 -19.89 -8.71
N THR A 24 -20.41 -19.52 -7.47
CA THR A 24 -20.96 -18.20 -7.14
C THR A 24 -19.86 -17.15 -7.07
N LEU A 25 -20.07 -16.03 -7.77
CA LEU A 25 -19.14 -14.92 -7.79
C LEU A 25 -19.41 -13.95 -6.63
N HIS A 26 -18.40 -13.68 -5.84
CA HIS A 26 -18.43 -12.74 -4.73
C HIS A 26 -17.51 -11.56 -5.02
N ARG A 27 -18.06 -10.35 -5.04
CA ARG A 27 -17.30 -9.13 -5.36
C ARG A 27 -17.38 -8.09 -4.25
N GLU A 28 -18.50 -8.01 -3.56
CA GLU A 28 -18.71 -7.02 -2.50
C GLU A 28 -18.28 -7.58 -1.16
N GLY A 29 -17.60 -6.76 -0.38
CA GLY A 29 -17.15 -7.15 0.95
C GLY A 29 -16.90 -5.97 1.85
N ARG A 30 -16.38 -6.27 3.04
CA ARG A 30 -16.01 -5.28 4.06
C ARG A 30 -14.63 -5.57 4.63
N MET A 31 -13.92 -4.49 4.88
CA MET A 31 -12.62 -4.49 5.53
C MET A 31 -12.70 -3.64 6.79
N ARG A 32 -12.20 -4.16 7.92
CA ARG A 32 -12.07 -3.39 9.16
C ARG A 32 -10.69 -2.76 9.27
N LEU A 33 -10.57 -1.78 10.14
CA LEU A 33 -9.26 -1.27 10.53
C LEU A 33 -8.42 -2.37 11.17
N ALA A 34 -7.13 -2.37 10.86
CA ALA A 34 -6.17 -3.27 11.48
C ALA A 34 -5.81 -2.77 12.87
N THR A 35 -5.56 -3.71 13.79
CA THR A 35 -4.95 -3.43 15.08
C THR A 35 -3.45 -3.73 15.02
N ALA A 36 -2.70 -3.26 16.01
CA ALA A 36 -1.28 -3.59 16.12
C ALA A 36 -1.04 -5.12 16.16
N ALA A 37 -1.92 -5.87 16.82
CA ALA A 37 -1.85 -7.33 16.87
C ALA A 37 -1.99 -7.96 15.47
N ASP A 38 -2.82 -7.41 14.62
CA ASP A 38 -3.02 -7.91 13.25
C ASP A 38 -1.75 -7.82 12.40
N GLU A 39 -0.88 -6.87 12.70
CA GLU A 39 0.39 -6.70 12.00
C GLU A 39 1.54 -7.49 12.64
N ILE A 40 1.55 -7.60 13.96
CA ILE A 40 2.63 -8.22 14.72
C ILE A 40 2.52 -9.74 14.76
N GLU A 41 1.33 -10.28 15.04
CA GLU A 41 1.14 -11.72 15.18
C GLU A 41 1.50 -12.53 13.92
N PRO A 42 1.18 -12.07 12.70
CA PRO A 42 1.57 -12.80 11.50
C PRO A 42 3.07 -12.96 11.31
N LEU A 43 3.88 -12.06 11.87
CA LEU A 43 5.34 -12.14 11.78
C LEU A 43 5.91 -13.39 12.49
N GLN A 44 5.17 -13.96 13.41
CA GLN A 44 5.53 -15.19 14.09
C GLN A 44 5.13 -16.46 13.32
N ASP A 45 4.33 -16.30 12.27
CA ASP A 45 3.91 -17.43 11.44
C ASP A 45 5.11 -18.00 10.66
N PRO A 46 5.38 -19.32 10.72
CA PRO A 46 6.48 -19.95 9.99
C PRO A 46 6.45 -19.71 8.48
N ARG A 47 5.27 -19.51 7.90
CA ARG A 47 5.13 -19.23 6.48
C ARG A 47 5.64 -17.85 6.12
N VAL A 48 5.38 -16.85 6.98
CA VAL A 48 5.90 -15.48 6.82
C VAL A 48 7.42 -15.49 6.99
N GLN A 49 7.94 -16.26 7.93
CA GLN A 49 9.39 -16.40 8.13
C GLN A 49 10.08 -17.05 6.94
N SER A 50 9.41 -17.97 6.27
CA SER A 50 9.92 -18.62 5.05
C SER A 50 9.72 -17.76 3.81
N ASN A 51 8.65 -17.00 3.74
CA ASN A 51 8.30 -16.14 2.60
C ASN A 51 7.51 -14.92 3.07
N ALA A 52 8.18 -13.78 3.06
CA ALA A 52 7.59 -12.50 3.50
C ALA A 52 6.31 -12.11 2.74
N SER A 53 6.12 -12.59 1.52
CA SER A 53 4.90 -12.32 0.75
C SER A 53 3.64 -12.92 1.40
N TYR A 54 3.79 -13.92 2.25
CA TYR A 54 2.68 -14.49 3.01
C TYR A 54 2.09 -13.53 4.04
N LEU A 55 2.86 -12.54 4.47
CA LEU A 55 2.38 -11.53 5.43
C LEU A 55 1.10 -10.84 4.94
N THR A 56 1.08 -10.43 3.69
CA THR A 56 -0.09 -9.78 3.08
C THR A 56 -1.32 -10.69 3.09
N ILE A 57 -1.14 -11.95 2.75
CA ILE A 57 -2.25 -12.95 2.73
C ILE A 57 -2.85 -13.11 4.11
N ILE A 58 -2.02 -13.29 5.12
CA ILE A 58 -2.48 -13.47 6.50
C ILE A 58 -3.13 -12.19 7.04
N LEU A 59 -2.51 -11.05 6.79
CA LEU A 59 -3.01 -9.75 7.21
C LEU A 59 -4.40 -9.47 6.62
N LEU A 60 -4.56 -9.62 5.31
CA LEU A 60 -5.84 -9.43 4.64
C LEU A 60 -6.90 -10.42 5.13
N SER A 61 -6.54 -11.68 5.40
CA SER A 61 -7.48 -12.66 5.94
C SER A 61 -8.02 -12.30 7.34
N ARG A 62 -7.31 -11.44 8.08
CA ARG A 62 -7.73 -10.94 9.38
C ARG A 62 -8.64 -9.72 9.30
N VAL A 63 -8.33 -8.81 8.37
CA VAL A 63 -9.03 -7.52 8.27
C VAL A 63 -10.24 -7.54 7.34
N VAL A 64 -10.30 -8.45 6.37
CA VAL A 64 -11.49 -8.66 5.54
C VAL A 64 -12.50 -9.48 6.34
N THR A 65 -13.58 -8.85 6.73
CA THR A 65 -14.60 -9.45 7.60
C THR A 65 -15.71 -10.13 6.84
N GLU A 66 -16.02 -9.63 5.65
CA GLU A 66 -17.09 -10.15 4.80
C GLU A 66 -16.66 -10.14 3.34
N LEU A 67 -17.05 -11.16 2.60
CA LEU A 67 -16.95 -11.21 1.14
C LEU A 67 -18.16 -11.96 0.58
N GLY A 68 -19.08 -11.22 -0.06
CA GLY A 68 -20.33 -11.76 -0.58
C GLY A 68 -21.12 -12.51 0.48
N ASP A 69 -21.56 -13.70 0.14
CA ASP A 69 -22.34 -14.57 1.03
C ASP A 69 -21.48 -15.65 1.73
N LEU A 70 -20.15 -15.52 1.68
CA LEU A 70 -19.27 -16.46 2.36
C LEU A 70 -19.43 -16.38 3.87
N ASP A 71 -19.48 -17.53 4.54
CA ASP A 71 -19.60 -17.62 6.00
C ASP A 71 -18.39 -17.02 6.72
N SER A 72 -17.21 -17.14 6.11
CA SER A 72 -15.98 -16.58 6.64
C SER A 72 -14.97 -16.32 5.53
N VAL A 73 -14.16 -15.31 5.73
CA VAL A 73 -13.02 -15.01 4.86
C VAL A 73 -11.76 -15.48 5.58
N ASN A 74 -11.22 -16.59 5.13
CA ASN A 74 -10.00 -17.16 5.69
C ASN A 74 -8.83 -16.98 4.70
N ARG A 75 -7.65 -17.41 5.12
CA ARG A 75 -6.45 -17.33 4.29
C ARG A 75 -6.63 -18.02 2.93
N ASN A 76 -7.31 -19.16 2.88
CA ASN A 76 -7.53 -19.89 1.65
C ASN A 76 -8.33 -19.08 0.62
N VAL A 77 -9.32 -18.31 1.07
CA VAL A 77 -10.08 -17.38 0.21
C VAL A 77 -9.16 -16.32 -0.37
N ILE A 78 -8.33 -15.71 0.45
CA ILE A 78 -7.39 -14.66 0.00
C ILE A 78 -6.35 -15.22 -0.97
N GLU A 79 -5.83 -16.42 -0.73
CA GLU A 79 -4.87 -17.08 -1.63
C GLU A 79 -5.45 -17.37 -3.02
N ASN A 80 -6.75 -17.60 -3.11
CA ASN A 80 -7.44 -17.89 -4.35
C ASN A 80 -8.03 -16.68 -5.08
N LEU A 81 -7.79 -15.47 -4.55
CA LEU A 81 -8.12 -14.25 -5.26
C LEU A 81 -7.21 -14.06 -6.47
N TYR A 82 -7.74 -13.43 -7.50
CA TYR A 82 -6.91 -12.97 -8.61
C TYR A 82 -5.95 -11.88 -8.14
N VAL A 83 -4.81 -11.76 -8.82
CA VAL A 83 -3.78 -10.76 -8.46
C VAL A 83 -4.35 -9.34 -8.44
N ALA A 84 -5.20 -8.99 -9.39
CA ALA A 84 -5.85 -7.68 -9.44
C ALA A 84 -6.72 -7.39 -8.21
N ASP A 85 -7.42 -8.40 -7.70
CA ASP A 85 -8.23 -8.27 -6.49
C ASP A 85 -7.35 -8.14 -5.25
N LEU A 86 -6.28 -8.90 -5.18
CA LEU A 86 -5.32 -8.83 -4.10
C LEU A 86 -4.66 -7.44 -4.02
N GLU A 87 -4.22 -6.91 -5.15
CA GLU A 87 -3.65 -5.56 -5.24
C GLU A 87 -4.66 -4.49 -4.83
N HIS A 88 -5.92 -4.65 -5.23
CA HIS A 88 -7.00 -3.75 -4.84
C HIS A 88 -7.21 -3.72 -3.32
N LEU A 89 -7.22 -4.89 -2.68
CA LEU A 89 -7.34 -5.02 -1.23
C LEU A 89 -6.13 -4.45 -0.50
N GLN A 90 -4.92 -4.65 -1.01
CA GLN A 90 -3.71 -4.06 -0.46
C GLN A 90 -3.76 -2.53 -0.50
N ALA A 91 -4.10 -1.95 -1.65
CA ALA A 91 -4.22 -0.51 -1.81
C ALA A 91 -5.31 0.06 -0.89
N MET A 92 -6.42 -0.66 -0.74
CA MET A 92 -7.46 -0.27 0.21
C MET A 92 -6.99 -0.34 1.66
N TYR A 93 -6.29 -1.41 2.03
CA TYR A 93 -5.71 -1.57 3.37
C TYR A 93 -4.81 -0.38 3.74
N GLU A 94 -3.91 -0.01 2.85
CA GLU A 94 -3.04 1.15 3.05
C GLU A 94 -3.84 2.44 3.18
N ARG A 95 -4.83 2.62 2.34
CA ARG A 95 -5.69 3.81 2.37
C ARG A 95 -6.43 3.96 3.70
N VAL A 96 -7.10 2.92 4.18
CA VAL A 96 -7.94 3.00 5.37
C VAL A 96 -7.13 3.05 6.67
N ASN A 97 -5.96 2.42 6.70
CA ASN A 97 -5.12 2.39 7.90
C ASN A 97 -4.14 3.57 7.99
N ASN A 98 -3.74 4.15 6.86
CA ASN A 98 -2.77 5.24 6.82
C ASN A 98 -3.41 6.63 6.60
N GLN A 99 -4.71 6.70 6.33
CA GLN A 99 -5.38 7.98 6.15
C GLN A 99 -5.50 8.76 7.46
N GLY A 100 -4.86 9.89 7.51
CA GLY A 100 -5.17 10.99 8.42
C GLY A 100 -4.49 10.99 9.77
N THR A 101 -3.78 9.93 10.16
CA THR A 101 -3.10 9.91 11.46
C THR A 101 -1.62 10.26 11.40
N ASN A 102 -1.02 10.12 10.24
CA ASN A 102 0.42 10.25 10.05
C ASN A 102 0.82 11.30 8.99
N ALA A 103 -0.15 12.08 8.54
CA ALA A 103 0.09 13.16 7.60
C ALA A 103 -0.34 14.50 8.18
N VAL A 104 0.50 15.49 8.04
CA VAL A 104 0.22 16.86 8.45
C VAL A 104 0.14 17.73 7.20
N GLY A 105 -1.02 18.38 7.06
CA GLY A 105 -1.22 19.37 6.01
C GLY A 105 -0.32 20.59 6.24
N THR A 106 0.46 20.92 5.25
CA THR A 106 1.34 22.09 5.25
C THR A 106 1.21 22.86 3.94
N ALA A 107 1.81 24.04 3.90
CA ALA A 107 1.82 24.86 2.70
C ALA A 107 3.25 25.28 2.37
N CYS A 108 3.57 25.29 1.10
CA CYS A 108 4.85 25.81 0.63
C CYS A 108 4.95 27.30 0.96
N PRO A 109 6.01 27.75 1.67
CA PRO A 109 6.17 29.17 2.02
C PRO A 109 6.39 30.10 0.81
N ASP A 110 6.82 29.55 -0.32
CA ASP A 110 7.11 30.34 -1.53
C ASP A 110 5.89 30.50 -2.42
N CYS A 111 5.06 29.47 -2.61
CA CYS A 111 3.94 29.49 -3.54
C CYS A 111 2.56 29.27 -2.88
N GLY A 112 2.51 28.94 -1.60
CA GLY A 112 1.26 28.68 -0.88
C GLY A 112 0.57 27.37 -1.24
N HIS A 113 1.18 26.53 -2.08
CA HIS A 113 0.62 25.23 -2.44
C HIS A 113 0.48 24.33 -1.22
N ARG A 114 -0.68 23.73 -1.04
CA ARG A 114 -0.95 22.83 0.07
C ARG A 114 -0.61 21.39 -0.30
N PHE A 115 0.01 20.71 0.63
CA PHE A 115 0.35 19.30 0.51
C PHE A 115 0.42 18.65 1.89
N ASP A 116 0.26 17.35 1.94
CA ASP A 116 0.37 16.58 3.15
C ASP A 116 1.73 15.89 3.21
N VAL A 117 2.36 15.97 4.36
CA VAL A 117 3.68 15.38 4.61
C VAL A 117 3.54 14.30 5.66
N SER A 118 4.09 13.13 5.38
CA SER A 118 4.19 12.05 6.36
C SER A 118 5.05 12.49 7.54
N VAL A 119 4.55 12.27 8.75
CA VAL A 119 5.29 12.62 9.99
C VAL A 119 6.45 11.67 10.28
N TYR A 120 6.51 10.52 9.61
CA TYR A 120 7.57 9.53 9.85
C TYR A 120 8.82 9.76 8.99
N ASP A 121 8.64 10.05 7.73
CA ASP A 121 9.74 10.13 6.76
C ASP A 121 9.81 11.46 6.02
N GLY A 122 8.87 12.36 6.30
CA GLY A 122 8.81 13.66 5.64
C GLY A 122 8.42 13.60 4.15
N ALA A 123 8.01 12.43 3.67
CA ALA A 123 7.59 12.30 2.28
C ALA A 123 6.24 12.98 2.03
N VAL A 124 6.10 13.60 0.87
CA VAL A 124 4.80 14.15 0.44
C VAL A 124 3.88 13.00 0.07
N VAL A 125 2.75 12.89 0.77
CA VAL A 125 1.77 11.82 0.56
C VAL A 125 0.59 12.24 -0.30
N ASN A 126 0.23 13.53 -0.26
CA ASN A 126 -0.79 14.10 -1.12
C ASN A 126 -0.40 15.53 -1.52
N ALA A 127 -0.36 15.80 -2.80
CA ALA A 127 -0.23 17.14 -3.34
C ALA A 127 -1.40 17.38 -4.31
N GLU A 128 -2.34 18.23 -3.91
CA GLU A 128 -3.43 18.58 -4.81
C GLU A 128 -2.92 19.55 -5.88
N GLY A 129 -3.03 19.15 -7.13
CA GLY A 129 -2.86 20.03 -8.28
C GLY A 129 -1.47 20.12 -8.90
N ALA A 130 -0.58 19.18 -8.64
CA ALA A 130 0.65 19.07 -9.44
C ALA A 130 0.36 18.36 -10.76
N GLY A 131 -0.10 19.13 -11.75
CA GLY A 131 0.02 18.74 -13.15
C GLY A 131 1.50 18.49 -13.45
N GLY A 132 1.80 17.29 -13.96
CA GLY A 132 3.15 16.81 -14.14
C GLY A 132 4.10 17.81 -14.79
N ALA A 133 5.14 18.14 -14.08
CA ALA A 133 6.39 18.54 -14.67
C ALA A 133 7.36 17.40 -14.37
N GLY A 134 7.66 16.63 -15.40
CA GLY A 134 8.72 15.65 -15.33
C GLY A 134 10.00 16.39 -14.92
N ALA A 135 10.48 16.08 -13.74
CA ALA A 135 11.83 16.45 -13.39
C ALA A 135 12.74 15.48 -14.13
N ASP A 136 13.19 15.91 -15.30
CA ASP A 136 14.35 15.31 -15.91
C ASP A 136 15.53 15.51 -14.96
N MET A 137 15.88 14.47 -14.28
CA MET A 137 17.09 14.41 -13.50
C MET A 137 18.24 14.23 -14.49
N GLU A 138 18.72 15.34 -15.00
CA GLU A 138 19.99 15.35 -15.71
C GLU A 138 21.09 14.97 -14.75
N THR A 139 21.59 13.79 -14.91
CA THR A 139 22.86 13.39 -14.32
C THR A 139 23.97 14.21 -15.01
N PRO A 140 24.80 14.93 -14.25
CA PRO A 140 25.97 15.54 -14.86
C PRO A 140 26.93 14.42 -15.26
N SER A 141 26.98 14.14 -16.54
CA SER A 141 28.04 13.33 -17.14
C SER A 141 29.30 14.18 -17.19
N GLY A 142 30.14 13.99 -16.22
CA GLY A 142 31.45 14.62 -16.17
C GLY A 142 32.46 13.65 -15.60
N ALA A 143 32.76 12.61 -16.34
CA ALA A 143 33.95 11.82 -16.07
C ALA A 143 35.10 12.43 -16.87
N PRO A 144 36.20 12.89 -16.25
CA PRO A 144 37.41 13.25 -16.97
C PRO A 144 38.05 11.95 -17.48
N THR A 145 38.13 11.84 -18.78
CA THR A 145 38.96 10.84 -19.41
C THR A 145 40.44 11.20 -19.18
N ALA A 146 41.09 10.43 -18.35
CA ALA A 146 42.55 10.47 -18.25
C ALA A 146 43.10 9.72 -19.46
N ASP A 147 43.78 10.44 -20.33
CA ASP A 147 44.57 9.85 -21.40
C ASP A 147 45.75 9.07 -20.81
N PRO A 148 45.99 7.85 -21.22
CA PRO A 148 47.26 7.20 -20.92
C PRO A 148 48.29 7.76 -21.88
N GLU A 149 49.25 8.46 -21.33
CA GLU A 149 50.44 8.82 -22.09
C GLU A 149 51.25 7.57 -22.37
N ASP A 150 51.36 7.29 -23.65
CA ASP A 150 52.26 6.32 -24.22
C ASP A 150 53.69 6.87 -24.09
N ASP A 151 54.49 6.29 -23.19
CA ASP A 151 55.91 6.48 -23.14
C ASP A 151 56.58 5.32 -23.89
N SER A 152 56.80 5.52 -25.18
CA SER A 152 57.70 4.73 -25.98
C SER A 152 59.11 5.35 -25.90
N GLY A 153 59.84 4.90 -24.91
CA GLY A 153 61.26 5.18 -24.84
C GLY A 153 62.08 3.93 -25.25
N ASN A 154 62.58 3.92 -26.40
CA ASN A 154 63.82 3.32 -26.92
C ASN A 154 64.31 2.02 -26.24
#